data_b1c382cc9bfc2bca10cd0a755ebd50f4
#
_entry.id   b1c382cc9bfc2bca10cd0a755ebd50f4
#
_cell.length_a   1.000
_cell.length_b   1.000
_cell.length_c   1.000
_cell.angle_alpha   90.00
_cell.angle_beta   90.00
_cell.angle_gamma   90.00
#
_symmetry.space_group_name_H-M   'P 1'
#
loop_
_entity.id
_entity.type
_entity.pdbx_description
1 polymer ?
#
loop_
_entity_poly.entity_id
_entity_poly.type
_entity_poly.pdbx_seq_one_letter_code
_entity_poly.pdbx_strand_id
1 'polypeptide(L)'
;MSWNILYEASTVNELSKRYNVRGSEVGQKLFERRKILLNYRDKRYPLNSDNKILMGWNGLIIGALSHASVSFNRPDWKDIAERTALFIQKNFQDKNNNWKRCWIDGHVNINALAEDYAFLLWGIIEIYKAAKNFNAG
;
A
#
# COMPACT_ATOMS: atom_id res chain seq x y z
N MET A 1 32.34 1.48 9.48
CA MET A 1 31.50 2.47 8.76
C MET A 1 30.43 2.95 9.71
N SER A 2 30.41 4.21 10.07
CA SER A 2 29.33 4.79 10.88
C SER A 2 28.19 5.19 9.94
N TRP A 3 26.99 4.71 10.24
CA TRP A 3 25.77 5.05 9.51
C TRP A 3 25.22 6.36 10.08
N ASN A 4 25.14 7.41 9.28
CA ASN A 4 24.49 8.66 9.68
C ASN A 4 23.01 8.60 9.31
N ILE A 5 22.18 8.28 10.31
CA ILE A 5 20.73 8.35 10.17
C ILE A 5 20.27 9.73 10.64
N LEU A 6 19.62 10.48 9.76
CA LEU A 6 19.02 11.76 10.11
C LEU A 6 17.78 11.57 10.96
N TYR A 7 17.70 12.23 12.10
CA TYR A 7 16.55 12.24 12.99
C TYR A 7 16.28 13.64 13.54
N GLU A 8 15.09 13.89 14.03
CA GLU A 8 14.73 15.14 14.67
C GLU A 8 15.27 15.15 16.11
N ALA A 9 16.32 15.93 16.35
CA ALA A 9 16.99 16.02 17.65
C ALA A 9 16.27 16.96 18.62
N SER A 10 15.37 17.84 18.16
CA SER A 10 14.66 18.83 18.97
C SER A 10 13.26 19.08 18.40
N THR A 11 12.32 19.33 19.31
CA THR A 11 10.95 19.71 18.94
C THR A 11 10.87 21.17 18.47
N VAL A 12 9.78 21.53 17.76
CA VAL A 12 9.51 22.91 17.35
C VAL A 12 9.51 23.88 18.55
N ASN A 13 8.96 23.43 19.69
CA ASN A 13 8.90 24.26 20.89
C ASN A 13 10.27 24.52 21.51
N GLU A 14 11.15 23.52 21.52
CA GLU A 14 12.53 23.65 22.00
C GLU A 14 13.34 24.59 21.11
N LEU A 15 13.19 24.42 19.78
CA LEU A 15 13.85 25.32 18.80
C LEU A 15 13.34 26.75 18.91
N SER A 16 12.02 26.94 19.08
CA SER A 16 11.39 28.23 19.30
C SER A 16 12.00 28.96 20.50
N LYS A 17 12.11 28.27 21.66
CA LYS A 17 12.72 28.81 22.86
C LYS A 17 14.20 29.08 22.71
N ARG A 18 14.94 28.14 22.12
CA ARG A 18 16.42 28.21 21.95
C ARG A 18 16.85 29.38 21.06
N TYR A 19 16.08 29.65 20.00
CA TYR A 19 16.42 30.69 19.01
C TYR A 19 15.58 31.95 19.15
N ASN A 20 14.70 32.01 20.16
CA ASN A 20 13.77 33.15 20.39
C ASN A 20 12.95 33.52 19.14
N VAL A 21 12.39 32.51 18.45
CA VAL A 21 11.63 32.63 17.21
C VAL A 21 10.26 32.01 17.42
N ARG A 22 9.21 32.54 16.78
CA ARG A 22 7.86 31.97 16.88
C ARG A 22 7.82 30.51 16.37
N GLY A 23 7.10 29.64 17.06
CA GLY A 23 6.96 28.22 16.68
C GLY A 23 6.42 28.04 15.25
N SER A 24 5.50 28.90 14.80
CA SER A 24 5.00 28.92 13.41
C SER A 24 6.11 29.18 12.38
N GLU A 25 7.00 30.10 12.69
CA GLU A 25 8.15 30.42 11.81
C GLU A 25 9.16 29.27 11.78
N VAL A 26 9.42 28.62 12.91
CA VAL A 26 10.25 27.42 12.99
C VAL A 26 9.64 26.30 12.12
N GLY A 27 8.34 26.06 12.27
CA GLY A 27 7.63 25.03 11.49
C GLY A 27 7.71 25.28 10.00
N GLN A 28 7.49 26.52 9.56
CA GLN A 28 7.61 26.90 8.15
C GLN A 28 9.02 26.69 7.61
N LYS A 29 10.05 27.16 8.33
CA LYS A 29 11.45 26.97 7.93
C LYS A 29 11.83 25.49 7.82
N LEU A 30 11.37 24.63 8.77
CA LEU A 30 11.60 23.20 8.71
C LEU A 30 10.92 22.56 7.49
N PHE A 31 9.69 22.94 7.19
CA PHE A 31 8.95 22.46 6.02
C PHE A 31 9.70 22.82 4.72
N GLU A 32 10.11 24.06 4.57
CA GLU A 32 10.89 24.51 3.40
C GLU A 32 12.21 23.75 3.24
N ARG A 33 12.94 23.54 4.35
CA ARG A 33 14.21 22.79 4.33
C ARG A 33 14.01 21.31 4.01
N ARG A 34 12.96 20.68 4.55
CA ARG A 34 12.60 19.31 4.17
C ARG A 34 12.30 19.18 2.69
N LYS A 35 11.59 20.14 2.11
CA LYS A 35 11.32 20.16 0.66
C LYS A 35 12.59 20.26 -0.17
N ILE A 36 13.53 21.11 0.24
CA ILE A 36 14.84 21.24 -0.43
C ILE A 36 15.63 19.92 -0.34
N LEU A 37 15.69 19.31 0.85
CA LEU A 37 16.39 18.04 1.06
C LEU A 37 15.75 16.90 0.26
N LEU A 38 14.43 16.85 0.19
CA LEU A 38 13.68 15.89 -0.61
C LEU A 38 14.04 16.02 -2.10
N ASN A 39 13.96 17.24 -2.63
CA ASN A 39 14.33 17.51 -4.03
C ASN A 39 15.79 17.16 -4.34
N TYR A 40 16.69 17.35 -3.37
CA TYR A 40 18.09 16.96 -3.53
C TYR A 40 18.27 15.44 -3.52
N ARG A 41 17.53 14.73 -2.63
CA ARG A 41 17.52 13.26 -2.58
C ARG A 41 17.01 12.66 -3.88
N ASP A 42 15.92 13.21 -4.42
CA ASP A 42 15.25 12.68 -5.61
C ASP A 42 16.08 12.84 -6.89
N LYS A 43 17.12 13.71 -6.85
CA LYS A 43 18.13 13.82 -7.91
C LYS A 43 19.24 12.76 -7.83
N ARG A 44 19.33 12.01 -6.73
CA ARG A 44 20.29 10.91 -6.61
C ARG A 44 19.82 9.72 -7.45
N TYR A 45 20.71 8.75 -7.60
CA TYR A 45 20.37 7.50 -8.26
C TYR A 45 19.13 6.86 -7.60
N PRO A 46 18.06 6.58 -8.35
CA PRO A 46 16.87 6.03 -7.77
C PRO A 46 17.15 4.63 -7.19
N LEU A 47 16.67 4.38 -6.00
CA LEU A 47 16.69 3.03 -5.44
C LEU A 47 15.77 2.14 -6.27
N ASN A 48 16.20 0.89 -6.52
CA ASN A 48 15.34 -0.10 -7.14
C ASN A 48 14.08 -0.29 -6.28
N SER A 49 12.92 -0.11 -6.89
CA SER A 49 11.64 -0.42 -6.28
C SER A 49 11.29 -1.88 -6.57
N ASP A 50 10.84 -2.61 -5.56
CA ASP A 50 10.26 -3.94 -5.76
C ASP A 50 8.79 -3.77 -6.15
N ASN A 51 8.52 -3.88 -7.45
CA ASN A 51 7.19 -3.68 -8.05
C ASN A 51 6.38 -4.99 -8.14
N LYS A 52 6.78 -6.03 -7.42
CA LYS A 52 6.07 -7.30 -7.42
C LYS A 52 4.67 -7.17 -6.81
N ILE A 53 3.70 -7.70 -7.51
CA ILE A 53 2.35 -7.90 -6.99
C ILE A 53 2.19 -9.40 -6.70
N LEU A 54 1.87 -9.75 -5.46
CA LEU A 54 1.73 -11.14 -5.02
C LEU A 54 0.25 -11.51 -4.90
N MET A 55 -0.15 -12.63 -5.52
CA MET A 55 -1.53 -13.12 -5.54
C MET A 55 -2.10 -13.31 -4.14
N GLY A 56 -1.39 -14.06 -3.30
CA GLY A 56 -1.86 -14.38 -1.94
C GLY A 56 -2.01 -13.14 -1.05
N TRP A 57 -1.05 -12.22 -1.06
CA TRP A 57 -1.15 -10.99 -0.25
C TRP A 57 -2.28 -10.08 -0.70
N ASN A 58 -2.52 -10.01 -2.00
CA ASN A 58 -3.68 -9.27 -2.50
C ASN A 58 -4.99 -9.97 -2.14
N GLY A 59 -5.02 -11.32 -2.10
CA GLY A 59 -6.16 -12.08 -1.56
C GLY A 59 -6.50 -11.68 -0.12
N LEU A 60 -5.49 -11.54 0.75
CA LEU A 60 -5.69 -11.07 2.13
C LEU A 60 -6.20 -9.63 2.18
N ILE A 61 -5.65 -8.74 1.34
CA ILE A 61 -6.10 -7.33 1.29
C ILE A 61 -7.56 -7.25 0.80
N ILE A 62 -7.92 -8.02 -0.22
CA ILE A 62 -9.29 -8.12 -0.73
C ILE A 62 -10.25 -8.50 0.40
N GLY A 63 -9.93 -9.55 1.16
CA GLY A 63 -10.76 -9.98 2.28
C GLY A 63 -10.88 -8.93 3.38
N ALA A 64 -9.77 -8.32 3.76
CA ALA A 64 -9.75 -7.27 4.77
C ALA A 64 -10.58 -6.04 4.36
N LEU A 65 -10.43 -5.55 3.13
CA LEU A 65 -11.20 -4.43 2.60
C LEU A 65 -12.69 -4.73 2.52
N SER A 66 -13.05 -5.94 2.05
CA SER A 66 -14.45 -6.38 1.98
C SER A 66 -15.10 -6.42 3.35
N HIS A 67 -14.43 -6.99 4.34
CA HIS A 67 -14.91 -7.04 5.73
C HIS A 67 -15.03 -5.63 6.34
N ALA A 68 -14.00 -4.82 6.18
CA ALA A 68 -13.97 -3.44 6.68
C ALA A 68 -15.05 -2.57 6.01
N SER A 69 -15.35 -2.80 4.72
CA SER A 69 -16.38 -2.04 4.00
C SER A 69 -17.75 -2.13 4.65
N VAL A 70 -18.12 -3.30 5.13
CA VAL A 70 -19.38 -3.53 5.87
C VAL A 70 -19.30 -2.90 7.25
N SER A 71 -18.22 -3.17 8.00
CA SER A 71 -18.06 -2.70 9.38
C SER A 71 -18.06 -1.18 9.52
N PHE A 72 -17.54 -0.48 8.53
CA PHE A 72 -17.43 0.99 8.52
C PHE A 72 -18.41 1.68 7.57
N ASN A 73 -19.33 0.91 6.95
CA ASN A 73 -20.28 1.40 5.94
C ASN A 73 -19.57 2.19 4.79
N ARG A 74 -18.53 1.59 4.22
CA ARG A 74 -17.66 2.17 3.18
C ARG A 74 -17.73 1.33 1.89
N PRO A 75 -18.78 1.51 1.06
CA PRO A 75 -18.95 0.75 -0.19
C PRO A 75 -17.78 0.94 -1.16
N ASP A 76 -17.11 2.09 -1.14
CA ASP A 76 -15.92 2.36 -1.93
C ASP A 76 -14.76 1.38 -1.65
N TRP A 77 -14.64 0.86 -0.45
CA TRP A 77 -13.64 -0.17 -0.12
C TRP A 77 -13.99 -1.54 -0.72
N LYS A 78 -15.28 -1.87 -0.79
CA LYS A 78 -15.75 -3.05 -1.52
C LYS A 78 -15.41 -2.94 -3.00
N ASP A 79 -15.63 -1.79 -3.62
CA ASP A 79 -15.29 -1.56 -5.03
C ASP A 79 -13.79 -1.69 -5.31
N ILE A 80 -12.94 -1.27 -4.37
CA ILE A 80 -11.47 -1.49 -4.47
C ILE A 80 -11.16 -2.99 -4.42
N ALA A 81 -11.77 -3.74 -3.50
CA ALA A 81 -11.58 -5.19 -3.37
C ALA A 81 -12.00 -5.93 -4.66
N GLU A 82 -13.16 -5.59 -5.23
CA GLU A 82 -13.66 -6.18 -6.48
C GLU A 82 -12.73 -5.89 -7.66
N ARG A 83 -12.29 -4.64 -7.82
CA ARG A 83 -11.33 -4.28 -8.89
C ARG A 83 -10.01 -5.02 -8.74
N THR A 84 -9.53 -5.21 -7.52
CA THR A 84 -8.30 -5.95 -7.24
C THR A 84 -8.46 -7.43 -7.60
N ALA A 85 -9.60 -8.04 -7.25
CA ALA A 85 -9.91 -9.43 -7.62
C ALA A 85 -9.98 -9.62 -9.15
N LEU A 86 -10.65 -8.70 -9.85
CA LEU A 86 -10.71 -8.72 -11.32
C LEU A 86 -9.33 -8.53 -11.97
N PHE A 87 -8.49 -7.68 -11.41
CA PHE A 87 -7.11 -7.51 -11.87
C PHE A 87 -6.33 -8.82 -11.75
N ILE A 88 -6.43 -9.51 -10.60
CA ILE A 88 -5.76 -10.81 -10.40
C ILE A 88 -6.30 -11.83 -11.40
N GLN A 89 -7.62 -11.95 -11.53
CA GLN A 89 -8.25 -12.88 -12.47
C GLN A 89 -7.74 -12.69 -13.89
N LYS A 90 -7.59 -11.45 -14.33
CA LYS A 90 -7.17 -11.11 -15.69
C LYS A 90 -5.68 -11.30 -15.95
N ASN A 91 -4.84 -11.06 -14.95
CA ASN A 91 -3.40 -10.88 -15.18
C ASN A 91 -2.52 -11.97 -14.57
N PHE A 92 -3.04 -12.86 -13.70
CA PHE A 92 -2.23 -13.82 -12.96
C PHE A 92 -2.23 -15.25 -13.54
N GLN A 93 -2.67 -15.40 -14.78
CA GLN A 93 -2.63 -16.68 -15.48
C GLN A 93 -1.60 -16.63 -16.62
N ASP A 94 -0.89 -17.75 -16.83
CA ASP A 94 -0.06 -17.93 -18.01
C ASP A 94 -0.89 -18.35 -19.24
N LYS A 95 -0.23 -18.54 -20.38
CA LYS A 95 -0.87 -18.94 -21.64
C LYS A 95 -1.60 -20.29 -21.57
N ASN A 96 -1.28 -21.11 -20.56
CA ASN A 96 -1.88 -22.42 -20.32
C ASN A 96 -2.94 -22.36 -19.21
N ASN A 97 -3.38 -21.18 -18.80
CA ASN A 97 -4.32 -20.91 -17.71
C ASN A 97 -3.82 -21.38 -16.31
N ASN A 98 -2.52 -21.56 -16.13
CA ASN A 98 -1.96 -21.86 -14.83
C ASN A 98 -1.80 -20.57 -14.02
N TRP A 99 -2.32 -20.57 -12.82
CA TRP A 99 -2.19 -19.44 -11.91
C TRP A 99 -0.76 -19.27 -11.41
N LYS A 100 -0.33 -18.01 -11.35
CA LYS A 100 1.00 -17.60 -10.93
C LYS A 100 0.95 -16.79 -9.63
N ARG A 101 1.99 -16.95 -8.84
CA ARG A 101 2.13 -16.29 -7.55
C ARG A 101 2.42 -14.79 -7.68
N CYS A 102 3.20 -14.40 -8.69
CA CYS A 102 3.77 -13.08 -8.83
C CYS A 102 3.50 -12.50 -10.22
N TRP A 103 3.12 -11.23 -10.23
CA TRP A 103 3.04 -10.40 -11.42
C TRP A 103 3.99 -9.20 -11.26
N ILE A 104 4.75 -8.87 -12.30
CA ILE A 104 5.66 -7.74 -12.35
C ILE A 104 5.74 -7.21 -13.79
N ASP A 105 5.51 -5.94 -13.98
CA ASP A 105 5.68 -5.22 -15.26
C ASP A 105 5.05 -5.94 -16.48
N GLY A 106 3.84 -6.47 -16.31
CA GLY A 106 3.11 -7.19 -17.38
C GLY A 106 3.42 -8.67 -17.50
N HIS A 107 4.35 -9.21 -16.71
CA HIS A 107 4.75 -10.61 -16.74
C HIS A 107 4.37 -11.35 -15.48
N VAL A 108 3.94 -12.61 -15.63
CA VAL A 108 3.67 -13.51 -14.51
C VAL A 108 4.81 -14.48 -14.31
N ASN A 109 5.11 -14.79 -13.07
CA ASN A 109 6.21 -15.67 -12.71
C ASN A 109 5.85 -16.52 -11.47
N ILE A 110 6.53 -17.64 -11.31
CA ILE A 110 6.38 -18.60 -10.22
C ILE A 110 4.96 -19.16 -10.15
N ASN A 111 4.82 -20.48 -10.13
CA ASN A 111 3.52 -21.12 -9.95
C ASN A 111 2.92 -20.76 -8.59
N ALA A 112 1.61 -20.53 -8.58
CA ALA A 112 0.89 -20.27 -7.33
C ALA A 112 0.97 -21.50 -6.42
N LEU A 113 1.16 -21.24 -5.12
CA LEU A 113 1.17 -22.24 -4.07
C LEU A 113 -0.23 -22.37 -3.46
N ALA A 114 -0.46 -23.44 -2.71
CA ALA A 114 -1.73 -23.69 -2.04
C ALA A 114 -2.20 -22.51 -1.17
N GLU A 115 -1.27 -21.82 -0.50
CA GLU A 115 -1.56 -20.64 0.30
C GLU A 115 -2.10 -19.47 -0.54
N ASP A 116 -1.58 -19.27 -1.76
CA ASP A 116 -2.02 -18.19 -2.66
C ASP A 116 -3.48 -18.40 -3.07
N TYR A 117 -3.86 -19.63 -3.39
CA TYR A 117 -5.25 -20.00 -3.69
C TYR A 117 -6.16 -19.84 -2.46
N ALA A 118 -5.71 -20.28 -1.29
CA ALA A 118 -6.49 -20.20 -0.06
C ALA A 118 -6.79 -18.73 0.30
N PHE A 119 -5.79 -17.85 0.22
CA PHE A 119 -5.95 -16.43 0.53
C PHE A 119 -6.82 -15.70 -0.50
N LEU A 120 -6.65 -16.01 -1.79
CA LEU A 120 -7.49 -15.42 -2.83
C LEU A 120 -8.95 -15.89 -2.68
N LEU A 121 -9.17 -17.19 -2.45
CA LEU A 121 -10.50 -17.75 -2.25
C LEU A 121 -11.20 -17.12 -1.03
N TRP A 122 -10.49 -16.97 0.09
CA TRP A 122 -11.01 -16.27 1.25
C TRP A 122 -11.41 -14.83 0.89
N GLY A 123 -10.57 -14.09 0.17
CA GLY A 123 -10.89 -12.74 -0.28
C GLY A 123 -12.16 -12.66 -1.12
N ILE A 124 -12.34 -13.60 -2.08
CA ILE A 124 -13.53 -13.67 -2.93
C ILE A 124 -14.79 -13.98 -2.09
N ILE A 125 -14.69 -14.86 -1.12
CA ILE A 125 -15.80 -15.17 -0.20
C ILE A 125 -16.21 -13.92 0.59
N GLU A 126 -15.25 -13.13 1.07
CA GLU A 126 -15.55 -11.89 1.80
C GLU A 126 -16.19 -10.81 0.89
N ILE A 127 -15.79 -10.69 -0.40
CA ILE A 127 -16.52 -9.85 -1.38
C ILE A 127 -17.98 -10.27 -1.46
N TYR A 128 -18.24 -11.57 -1.63
CA TYR A 128 -19.59 -12.08 -1.75
C TYR A 128 -20.44 -11.76 -0.52
N LYS A 129 -19.89 -11.92 0.68
CA LYS A 129 -20.56 -11.56 1.94
C LYS A 129 -20.84 -10.05 2.01
N ALA A 130 -19.87 -9.22 1.65
CA ALA A 130 -20.05 -7.77 1.64
C ALA A 130 -21.12 -7.33 0.64
N ALA A 131 -21.12 -7.89 -0.57
CA ALA A 131 -22.15 -7.61 -1.58
C ALA A 131 -23.55 -7.95 -1.10
N LYS A 132 -23.74 -9.06 -0.40
CA LYS A 132 -25.05 -9.42 0.21
C LYS A 132 -25.49 -8.40 1.26
N ASN A 133 -24.59 -7.92 2.10
CA ASN A 133 -24.93 -6.94 3.13
C ASN A 133 -25.40 -5.62 2.54
N PHE A 134 -24.72 -5.10 1.50
CA PHE A 134 -25.09 -3.84 0.84
C PHE A 134 -26.37 -3.94 -0.02
N ASN A 135 -26.77 -5.15 -0.46
CA ASN A 135 -27.99 -5.36 -1.24
C ASN A 135 -29.23 -5.66 -0.35
N ALA A 136 -29.04 -5.88 0.93
CA ALA A 136 -30.12 -6.22 1.88
C ALA A 136 -30.64 -4.99 2.67
N GLY A 137 -30.07 -3.82 2.53
CA GLY A 137 -30.45 -2.55 3.15
C GLY A 137 -30.92 -1.54 2.12
#